data_20b46e014cb8d6f9a83d8239c9592bc1
#
_entry.id   20b46e014cb8d6f9a83d8239c9592bc1
#
_cell.length_a   1.000
_cell.length_b   1.000
_cell.length_c   1.000
_cell.angle_alpha   90.00
_cell.angle_beta   90.00
_cell.angle_gamma   90.00
#
_symmetry.space_group_name_H-M   'P 1'
#
loop_
_entity.id
_entity.type
_entity.pdbx_description
1 polymer ?
#
loop_
_entity_poly.entity_id
_entity_poly.type
_entity_poly.pdbx_seq_one_letter_code
_entity_poly.pdbx_strand_id
1 'polypeptide(L)'
;MKNYFNFKHIKGDLFGGITAGIVALPLALAFGVSSGLGPSAGLYGAILVAFFAALFGGTDTQISGPTAPMTAVSMVAIASIMTSYGGDVSKALPVILTVFLLSGLMQIGLGLIGIGLSLIHI
;
A
#
# COMPACT_ATOMS: atom_id res chain seq x y z
N MET A 1 22.59 -18.37 0.65
CA MET A 1 21.54 -17.67 1.43
C MET A 1 21.86 -16.18 1.46
N LYS A 2 21.04 -15.35 0.86
CA LYS A 2 21.18 -13.91 1.05
C LYS A 2 20.89 -13.61 2.52
N ASN A 3 21.85 -13.02 3.21
CA ASN A 3 21.62 -12.53 4.55
C ASN A 3 20.63 -11.36 4.46
N TYR A 4 19.37 -11.62 4.71
CA TYR A 4 18.29 -10.62 4.68
C TYR A 4 18.49 -9.53 5.74
N PHE A 5 19.31 -9.77 6.75
CA PHE A 5 19.62 -8.81 7.82
C PHE A 5 21.11 -8.50 7.82
N ASN A 6 21.48 -7.45 7.10
CA ASN A 6 22.85 -6.94 7.13
C ASN A 6 22.91 -5.72 8.05
N PHE A 7 23.39 -5.93 9.27
CA PHE A 7 23.50 -4.86 10.28
C PHE A 7 24.65 -3.89 10.04
N LYS A 8 25.39 -4.04 8.95
CA LYS A 8 26.56 -3.23 8.64
C LYS A 8 26.24 -1.75 8.43
N HIS A 9 25.03 -1.43 7.99
CA HIS A 9 24.58 -0.07 7.67
C HIS A 9 23.38 0.39 8.50
N ILE A 10 23.17 -0.22 9.67
CA ILE A 10 21.98 0.01 10.51
C ILE A 10 21.72 1.47 10.84
N LYS A 11 22.78 2.27 11.01
CA LYS A 11 22.64 3.72 11.27
C LYS A 11 22.05 4.45 10.07
N GLY A 12 22.55 4.18 8.87
CA GLY A 12 22.01 4.74 7.62
C GLY A 12 20.59 4.31 7.37
N ASP A 13 20.29 3.03 7.57
CA ASP A 13 18.97 2.46 7.39
C ASP A 13 17.96 3.07 8.38
N LEU A 14 18.37 3.27 9.63
CA LEU A 14 17.53 3.90 10.64
C LEU A 14 17.20 5.36 10.31
N PHE A 15 18.22 6.15 9.95
CA PHE A 15 17.99 7.54 9.55
C PHE A 15 17.15 7.64 8.27
N GLY A 16 17.43 6.80 7.29
CA GLY A 16 16.64 6.73 6.06
C GLY A 16 15.18 6.35 6.34
N GLY A 17 14.96 5.35 7.19
CA GLY A 17 13.62 4.92 7.60
C GLY A 17 12.84 6.00 8.35
N ILE A 18 13.48 6.70 9.28
CA ILE A 18 12.86 7.82 10.02
C ILE A 18 12.48 8.96 9.06
N THR A 19 13.39 9.36 8.19
CA THR A 19 13.14 10.43 7.21
C THR A 19 11.98 10.06 6.28
N ALA A 20 12.00 8.85 5.76
CA ALA A 20 10.94 8.34 4.91
C ALA A 20 9.59 8.27 5.64
N GLY A 21 9.61 7.85 6.91
CA GLY A 21 8.42 7.81 7.75
C GLY A 21 7.80 9.18 7.97
N ILE A 22 8.62 10.19 8.27
CA ILE A 22 8.15 11.57 8.45
C ILE A 22 7.46 12.09 7.19
N VAL A 23 7.98 11.79 6.01
CA VAL A 23 7.36 12.20 4.73
C VAL A 23 6.11 11.36 4.43
N ALA A 24 6.13 10.07 4.75
CA ALA A 24 5.04 9.17 4.46
C ALA A 24 3.79 9.39 5.32
N LEU A 25 3.93 9.85 6.57
CA LEU A 25 2.81 10.05 7.49
C LEU A 25 1.75 11.03 6.96
N PRO A 26 2.10 12.27 6.55
CA PRO A 26 1.11 13.18 5.97
C PRO A 26 0.43 12.64 4.72
N LEU A 27 1.19 11.96 3.86
CA LEU A 27 0.65 11.34 2.65
C LEU A 27 -0.33 10.21 2.98
N ALA A 28 0.00 9.36 3.94
CA ALA A 28 -0.87 8.27 4.38
C ALA A 28 -2.20 8.79 4.94
N LEU A 29 -2.14 9.83 5.76
CA LEU A 29 -3.33 10.48 6.32
C LEU A 29 -4.19 11.11 5.20
N ALA A 30 -3.58 11.85 4.28
CA ALA A 30 -4.26 12.50 3.17
C ALA A 30 -4.95 11.48 2.26
N PHE A 31 -4.27 10.40 1.90
CA PHE A 31 -4.84 9.34 1.07
C PHE A 31 -5.91 8.53 1.81
N GLY A 32 -5.78 8.37 3.11
CA GLY A 32 -6.81 7.75 3.93
C GLY A 32 -8.12 8.56 3.89
N VAL A 33 -8.03 9.88 4.05
CA VAL A 33 -9.18 10.78 3.92
C VAL A 33 -9.74 10.75 2.50
N SER A 34 -8.88 10.84 1.48
CA SER A 34 -9.31 10.85 0.08
C SER A 34 -9.98 9.54 -0.34
N SER A 35 -9.60 8.41 0.25
CA SER A 35 -10.22 7.11 -0.06
C SER A 35 -11.64 6.96 0.51
N GLY A 36 -12.05 7.83 1.41
CA GLY A 36 -13.35 7.76 2.09
C GLY A 36 -13.37 6.84 3.31
N LEU A 37 -12.29 6.13 3.61
CA LEU A 37 -12.19 5.25 4.78
C LEU A 37 -11.67 5.96 6.04
N GLY A 38 -11.14 7.16 5.89
CA GLY A 38 -10.65 7.99 6.99
C GLY A 38 -9.12 7.96 7.16
N PRO A 39 -8.58 8.94 7.92
CA PRO A 39 -7.14 9.06 8.10
C PRO A 39 -6.52 7.88 8.83
N SER A 40 -7.20 7.29 9.80
CA SER A 40 -6.74 6.11 10.54
C SER A 40 -6.51 4.92 9.63
N ALA A 41 -7.43 4.66 8.70
CA ALA A 41 -7.31 3.57 7.74
C ALA A 41 -6.10 3.77 6.83
N GLY A 42 -5.85 4.98 6.38
CA GLY A 42 -4.67 5.32 5.59
C GLY A 42 -3.38 5.09 6.35
N LEU A 43 -3.33 5.50 7.62
CA LEU A 43 -2.16 5.34 8.47
C LEU A 43 -1.82 3.86 8.73
N TYR A 44 -2.81 3.09 9.18
CA TYR A 44 -2.60 1.65 9.41
C TYR A 44 -2.25 0.91 8.12
N GLY A 45 -2.89 1.25 7.02
CA GLY A 45 -2.58 0.68 5.72
C GLY A 45 -1.14 0.96 5.29
N ALA A 46 -0.67 2.18 5.45
CA ALA A 46 0.70 2.56 5.13
C ALA A 46 1.73 1.82 5.99
N ILE A 47 1.48 1.68 7.30
CA ILE A 47 2.37 0.95 8.22
C ILE A 47 2.46 -0.53 7.80
N LEU A 48 1.33 -1.18 7.58
CA LEU A 48 1.29 -2.59 7.20
C LEU A 48 1.93 -2.83 5.83
N VAL A 49 1.62 -2.01 4.84
CA VAL A 49 2.20 -2.11 3.49
C VAL A 49 3.71 -1.92 3.55
N ALA A 50 4.19 -0.90 4.25
CA ALA A 50 5.62 -0.64 4.39
C ALA A 50 6.34 -1.80 5.08
N PHE A 51 5.76 -2.35 6.14
CA PHE A 51 6.33 -3.48 6.88
C PHE A 51 6.43 -4.74 6.01
N PHE A 52 5.33 -5.15 5.38
CA PHE A 52 5.34 -6.35 4.52
C PHE A 52 6.19 -6.15 3.27
N ALA A 53 6.18 -4.96 2.67
CA ALA A 53 7.03 -4.67 1.52
C ALA A 53 8.52 -4.71 1.90
N ALA A 54 8.89 -4.26 3.09
CA ALA A 54 10.25 -4.36 3.58
C ALA A 54 10.69 -5.81 3.82
N LEU A 55 9.78 -6.68 4.30
CA LEU A 55 10.08 -8.09 4.52
C LEU A 55 10.22 -8.88 3.21
N PHE A 56 9.34 -8.63 2.25
CA PHE A 56 9.25 -9.39 1.01
C PHE A 56 9.80 -8.63 -0.21
N GLY A 57 10.15 -7.37 -0.04
CA GLY A 57 10.62 -6.51 -1.12
C GLY A 57 11.95 -6.96 -1.70
N GLY A 58 12.16 -6.68 -2.99
CA GLY A 58 13.30 -7.14 -3.75
C GLY A 58 14.44 -6.14 -3.94
N THR A 59 14.31 -4.89 -3.48
CA THR A 59 15.33 -3.85 -3.67
C THR A 59 15.74 -3.21 -2.35
N ASP A 60 17.02 -2.88 -2.23
CA ASP A 60 17.61 -2.38 -0.98
C ASP A 60 17.22 -0.92 -0.66
N THR A 61 16.71 -0.17 -1.64
CA THR A 61 16.46 1.27 -1.52
C THR A 61 15.04 1.68 -1.89
N GLN A 62 14.10 0.76 -1.87
CA GLN A 62 12.71 1.02 -2.25
C GLN A 62 11.82 1.22 -1.03
N ILE A 63 10.90 2.17 -1.12
CA ILE A 63 9.80 2.36 -0.19
C ILE A 63 8.50 2.09 -0.93
N SER A 64 7.66 1.25 -0.35
CA SER A 64 6.31 0.99 -0.85
C SER A 64 5.29 1.74 -0.01
N GLY A 65 4.35 2.37 -0.67
CA GLY A 65 3.31 3.14 0.01
C GLY A 65 2.15 3.48 -0.91
N PRO A 66 1.14 4.18 -0.41
CA PRO A 66 0.00 4.58 -1.20
C PRO A 66 0.40 5.56 -2.31
N THR A 67 -0.27 5.46 -3.44
CA THR A 67 -0.05 6.37 -4.59
C THR A 67 -1.34 7.08 -4.95
N ALA A 68 -1.24 8.30 -5.45
CA ALA A 68 -2.39 9.11 -5.82
C ALA A 68 -3.31 8.45 -6.87
N PRO A 69 -2.80 7.87 -7.96
CA PRO A 69 -3.65 7.18 -8.93
C PRO A 69 -4.43 6.01 -8.34
N MET A 70 -3.77 5.18 -7.52
CA MET A 70 -4.43 4.05 -6.87
C MET A 70 -5.49 4.51 -5.87
N THR A 71 -5.21 5.58 -5.14
CA THR A 71 -6.16 6.16 -4.19
C THR A 71 -7.39 6.70 -4.92
N ALA A 72 -7.23 7.37 -6.07
CA ALA A 72 -8.34 7.88 -6.85
C ALA A 72 -9.26 6.76 -7.35
N VAL A 73 -8.70 5.68 -7.88
CA VAL A 73 -9.46 4.50 -8.31
C VAL A 73 -10.16 3.84 -7.12
N SER A 74 -9.46 3.69 -6.00
CA SER A 74 -10.02 3.12 -4.78
C SER A 74 -11.18 3.95 -4.24
N MET A 75 -11.09 5.27 -4.27
CA MET A 75 -12.15 6.18 -3.84
C MET A 75 -13.44 5.97 -4.65
N VAL A 76 -13.33 5.87 -5.97
CA VAL A 76 -14.47 5.62 -6.84
C VAL A 76 -15.11 4.25 -6.54
N ALA A 77 -14.29 3.21 -6.39
CA ALA A 77 -14.77 1.88 -6.06
C ALA A 77 -15.49 1.84 -4.70
N ILE A 78 -14.89 2.44 -3.68
CA ILE A 78 -15.47 2.51 -2.33
C ILE A 78 -16.78 3.29 -2.36
N ALA A 79 -16.83 4.45 -3.03
CA ALA A 79 -18.03 5.26 -3.16
C ALA A 79 -19.17 4.50 -3.84
N SER A 80 -18.87 3.77 -4.91
CA SER A 80 -19.84 2.96 -5.63
C SER A 80 -20.42 1.84 -4.76
N ILE A 81 -19.56 1.15 -4.01
CA ILE A 81 -19.98 0.08 -3.10
C ILE A 81 -20.84 0.66 -1.95
N MET A 82 -20.39 1.76 -1.35
CA MET A 82 -21.16 2.43 -0.28
C MET A 82 -22.52 2.86 -0.75
N THR A 83 -22.63 3.41 -1.94
CA THR A 83 -23.93 3.81 -2.54
C THR A 83 -24.84 2.61 -2.74
N SER A 84 -24.31 1.49 -3.20
CA SER A 84 -25.08 0.25 -3.42
C SER A 84 -25.66 -0.33 -2.15
N TYR A 85 -25.02 -0.10 -1.00
CA TYR A 85 -25.47 -0.56 0.31
C TYR A 85 -26.16 0.55 1.14
N GLY A 86 -26.55 1.64 0.52
CA GLY A 86 -27.29 2.73 1.19
C GLY A 86 -26.47 3.48 2.25
N GLY A 87 -25.14 3.47 2.14
CA GLY A 87 -24.26 4.14 3.10
C GLY A 87 -23.98 3.34 4.38
N ASP A 88 -24.44 2.11 4.47
CA ASP A 88 -24.20 1.25 5.64
C ASP A 88 -22.78 0.65 5.57
N VAL A 89 -21.89 1.19 6.41
CA VAL A 89 -20.47 0.78 6.47
C VAL A 89 -20.34 -0.69 6.89
N SER A 90 -21.17 -1.15 7.81
CA SER A 90 -21.12 -2.53 8.32
C SER A 90 -21.39 -3.55 7.24
N LYS A 91 -22.26 -3.24 6.29
CA LYS A 91 -22.58 -4.12 5.14
C LYS A 91 -21.62 -3.95 3.99
N ALA A 92 -21.15 -2.73 3.74
CA ALA A 92 -20.25 -2.40 2.64
C ALA A 92 -18.81 -2.84 2.91
N LEU A 93 -18.35 -2.82 4.16
CA LEU A 93 -16.97 -3.10 4.53
C LEU A 93 -16.48 -4.50 4.08
N PRO A 94 -17.23 -5.61 4.29
CA PRO A 94 -16.81 -6.92 3.79
C PRO A 94 -16.64 -6.96 2.27
N VAL A 95 -17.49 -6.28 1.52
CA VAL A 95 -17.41 -6.20 0.05
C VAL A 95 -16.18 -5.40 -0.38
N ILE A 96 -15.92 -4.27 0.27
CA ILE A 96 -14.74 -3.45 0.02
C ILE A 96 -13.46 -4.26 0.27
N LEU A 97 -13.37 -4.97 1.40
CA LEU A 97 -12.22 -5.80 1.73
C LEU A 97 -12.05 -6.93 0.71
N THR A 98 -13.14 -7.55 0.26
CA THR A 98 -13.10 -8.60 -0.77
C THR A 98 -12.56 -8.06 -2.10
N VAL A 99 -13.00 -6.89 -2.54
CA VAL A 99 -12.53 -6.24 -3.77
C VAL A 99 -11.02 -5.96 -3.69
N PHE A 100 -10.54 -5.39 -2.58
CA PHE A 100 -9.12 -5.12 -2.41
C PHE A 100 -8.29 -6.40 -2.31
N LEU A 101 -8.80 -7.44 -1.67
CA LEU A 101 -8.13 -8.75 -1.61
C LEU A 101 -7.99 -9.37 -3.00
N LEU A 102 -9.04 -9.35 -3.80
CA LEU A 102 -9.02 -9.83 -5.19
C LEU A 102 -8.05 -9.01 -6.05
N SER A 103 -8.03 -7.70 -5.89
CA SER A 103 -7.09 -6.81 -6.58
C SER A 103 -5.63 -7.16 -6.23
N GLY A 104 -5.35 -7.40 -4.94
CA GLY A 104 -4.03 -7.84 -4.49
C GLY A 104 -3.61 -9.17 -5.08
N LEU A 105 -4.52 -10.14 -5.12
CA LEU A 105 -4.27 -11.45 -5.74
C LEU A 105 -4.00 -11.33 -7.25
N MET A 106 -4.73 -10.47 -7.95
CA MET A 106 -4.47 -10.18 -9.36
C MET A 106 -3.09 -9.56 -9.57
N GLN A 107 -2.69 -8.62 -8.72
CA GLN A 107 -1.36 -8.01 -8.78
C GLN A 107 -0.24 -9.02 -8.56
N ILE A 108 -0.41 -9.94 -7.62
CA ILE A 108 0.53 -11.05 -7.40
C ILE A 108 0.62 -11.93 -8.66
N GLY A 109 -0.52 -12.30 -9.24
CA GLY A 109 -0.58 -13.09 -10.47
C GLY A 109 0.13 -12.41 -11.64
N LEU A 110 -0.10 -11.13 -11.86
CA LEU A 110 0.57 -10.34 -12.89
C LEU A 110 2.06 -10.21 -12.64
N GLY A 111 2.47 -10.08 -11.37
CA GLY A 111 3.88 -10.05 -10.99
C GLY A 111 4.60 -11.37 -11.28
N LEU A 112 3.95 -12.51 -11.04
CA LEU A 112 4.50 -13.84 -11.34
C LEU A 112 4.64 -14.08 -12.84
N ILE A 113 3.76 -13.53 -13.66
CA ILE A 113 3.86 -13.60 -15.13
C ILE A 113 4.97 -12.69 -15.66
N GLY A 114 5.43 -11.74 -14.85
CA GLY A 114 6.56 -10.86 -15.21
C GLY A 114 6.16 -9.62 -16.02
N ILE A 115 4.89 -9.23 -16.02
CA ILE A 115 4.41 -8.03 -16.74
C ILE A 115 5.08 -6.76 -16.23
N GLY A 116 5.37 -6.68 -14.91
CA GLY A 116 6.08 -5.57 -14.31
C GLY A 116 7.54 -5.42 -14.75
N LEU A 117 8.16 -6.48 -15.24
CA LEU A 117 9.55 -6.46 -15.70
C LEU A 117 9.76 -5.60 -16.96
N SER A 118 8.72 -5.34 -17.72
CA SER A 118 8.80 -4.47 -18.89
C SER A 118 9.22 -3.04 -18.55
N LEU A 119 8.90 -2.57 -17.36
CA LEU A 119 9.29 -1.25 -16.87
C LEU A 119 10.78 -1.17 -16.50
N ILE A 120 11.38 -2.29 -16.13
CA ILE A 120 12.80 -2.38 -15.76
C ILE A 120 13.68 -2.25 -17.01
N HIS A 121 13.20 -2.69 -18.16
CA HIS A 121 13.93 -2.66 -19.43
C HIS A 121 13.77 -1.35 -20.23
N ILE A 122 12.96 -0.43 -19.75
CA ILE A 122 12.82 0.90 -20.29
C ILE A 122 13.84 1.85 -19.67
#